data_252e2dae8f24480f635d97c3fc8ac0f2
#
_entry.id   252e2dae8f24480f635d97c3fc8ac0f2
#
_cell.length_a   1.000
_cell.length_b   1.000
_cell.length_c   1.000
_cell.angle_alpha   90.00
_cell.angle_beta   90.00
_cell.angle_gamma   90.00
#
_symmetry.space_group_name_H-M   'P 1'
#
loop_
_entity.id
_entity.type
_entity.pdbx_description
1 polymer ?
#
loop_
_entity_poly.entity_id
_entity_poly.type
_entity_poly.pdbx_seq_one_letter_code
_entity_poly.pdbx_strand_id
1 'polypeptide(L)'
;MTDHYTYGTSTHTADELIRLVSDRLGLVFTERDSDYRGVYHLASTPNGRTEIQPNPIPGDDGDDLYAPEHPAAQVLLLTTTSTPDPALQARLGSIEGLIHLHHEAT
;
A
#
# COMPACT_ATOMS: atom_id res chain seq x y z
N MET A 1 13.44 5.10 14.88
CA MET A 1 12.15 5.69 14.50
C MET A 1 11.66 5.04 13.22
N THR A 2 10.39 4.66 13.17
CA THR A 2 9.81 3.97 12.02
C THR A 2 8.74 4.87 11.40
N ASP A 3 8.81 5.06 10.08
CA ASP A 3 7.81 5.83 9.34
C ASP A 3 6.84 4.89 8.62
N HIS A 4 5.56 5.16 8.79
CA HIS A 4 4.48 4.44 8.12
C HIS A 4 3.68 5.42 7.28
N TYR A 5 3.61 5.16 5.98
CA TYR A 5 2.79 5.94 5.05
C TYR A 5 1.70 5.06 4.47
N THR A 6 0.51 5.61 4.40
CA THR A 6 -0.63 4.94 3.76
C THR A 6 -1.07 5.75 2.55
N TYR A 7 -1.11 5.09 1.41
CA TYR A 7 -1.65 5.65 0.17
C TYR A 7 -2.87 4.84 -0.25
N GLY A 8 -3.75 5.45 -1.00
CA GLY A 8 -4.93 4.78 -1.50
C GLY A 8 -5.26 5.20 -2.91
N THR A 9 -5.98 4.34 -3.61
CA THR A 9 -6.48 4.64 -4.94
C THR A 9 -7.87 4.07 -5.12
N SER A 10 -8.71 4.80 -5.89
CA SER A 10 -10.01 4.32 -6.33
C SER A 10 -10.05 4.13 -7.85
N THR A 11 -8.95 4.40 -8.55
CA THR A 11 -8.88 4.37 -10.01
C THR A 11 -8.08 3.21 -10.57
N HIS A 12 -7.30 2.53 -9.72
CA HIS A 12 -6.47 1.39 -10.13
C HIS A 12 -6.90 0.14 -9.39
N THR A 13 -6.83 -1.00 -10.06
CA THR A 13 -6.93 -2.30 -9.40
C THR A 13 -5.62 -2.61 -8.67
N ALA A 14 -5.65 -3.62 -7.80
CA ALA A 14 -4.43 -4.06 -7.11
C ALA A 14 -3.34 -4.47 -8.11
N ASP A 15 -3.72 -5.23 -9.14
CA ASP A 15 -2.78 -5.68 -10.17
C ASP A 15 -2.16 -4.51 -10.94
N GLU A 16 -2.97 -3.52 -11.29
CA GLU A 16 -2.48 -2.33 -11.97
C GLU A 16 -1.50 -1.55 -11.10
N LEU A 17 -1.84 -1.39 -9.83
CA LEU A 17 -1.00 -0.65 -8.89
C LEU A 17 0.33 -1.37 -8.66
N ILE A 18 0.31 -2.70 -8.56
CA ILE A 18 1.53 -3.50 -8.42
C ILE A 18 2.44 -3.26 -9.62
N ARG A 19 1.91 -3.26 -10.84
CA ARG A 19 2.71 -3.02 -12.05
C ARG A 19 3.29 -1.61 -12.06
N LEU A 20 2.49 -0.61 -11.73
CA LEU A 20 2.94 0.79 -11.71
C LEU A 20 4.05 1.00 -10.70
N VAL A 21 3.88 0.47 -9.49
CA VAL A 21 4.88 0.63 -8.44
C VAL A 21 6.13 -0.18 -8.76
N SER A 22 5.99 -1.38 -9.29
CA SER A 22 7.14 -2.20 -9.71
C SER A 22 7.97 -1.48 -10.75
N ASP A 23 7.32 -0.87 -11.74
CA ASP A 23 7.99 -0.12 -12.80
C ASP A 23 8.71 1.12 -12.26
N ARG A 24 8.01 1.89 -11.43
CA ARG A 24 8.53 3.17 -10.92
C ARG A 24 9.64 3.01 -9.91
N LEU A 25 9.56 1.97 -9.08
CA LEU A 25 10.48 1.78 -7.95
C LEU A 25 11.45 0.64 -8.17
N GLY A 26 11.28 -0.16 -9.22
CA GLY A 26 12.11 -1.32 -9.47
C GLY A 26 11.96 -2.41 -8.41
N LEU A 27 10.77 -2.55 -7.84
CA LEU A 27 10.48 -3.51 -6.78
C LEU A 27 9.90 -4.79 -7.35
N VAL A 28 10.12 -5.90 -6.66
CA VAL A 28 9.51 -7.19 -6.96
C VAL A 28 8.55 -7.54 -5.84
N PHE A 29 7.27 -7.64 -6.17
CA PHE A 29 6.24 -7.98 -5.20
C PHE A 29 6.03 -9.49 -5.15
N THR A 30 5.85 -10.01 -3.94
CA THR A 30 5.55 -11.41 -3.66
C THR A 30 4.15 -11.51 -3.07
N GLU A 31 3.33 -12.41 -3.60
CA GLU A 31 2.00 -12.65 -3.06
C GLU A 31 2.09 -13.31 -1.69
N ARG A 32 1.33 -12.79 -0.75
CA ARG A 32 1.22 -13.32 0.60
C ARG A 32 -0.25 -13.51 0.94
N ASP A 33 -0.52 -14.44 1.85
CA ASP A 33 -1.87 -14.73 2.32
C ASP A 33 -1.89 -14.64 3.84
N SER A 34 -2.88 -13.92 4.36
CA SER A 34 -3.05 -13.71 5.79
C SER A 34 -4.50 -13.98 6.16
N ASP A 35 -4.73 -14.72 7.24
CA ASP A 35 -6.08 -14.99 7.75
C ASP A 35 -6.83 -13.70 8.10
N TYR A 36 -6.09 -12.67 8.48
CA TYR A 36 -6.66 -11.37 8.88
C TYR A 36 -6.89 -10.45 7.68
N ARG A 37 -5.92 -10.37 6.77
CA ARG A 37 -5.90 -9.39 5.68
C ARG A 37 -6.35 -9.96 4.34
N GLY A 38 -6.39 -11.27 4.20
CA GLY A 38 -6.55 -11.91 2.91
C GLY A 38 -5.25 -11.86 2.10
N VAL A 39 -5.37 -11.87 0.78
CA VAL A 39 -4.20 -11.82 -0.10
C VAL A 39 -3.68 -10.40 -0.21
N TYR A 40 -2.39 -10.23 -0.03
CA TYR A 40 -1.70 -8.96 -0.25
C TYR A 40 -0.35 -9.22 -0.91
N HIS A 41 0.29 -8.16 -1.38
CA HIS A 41 1.57 -8.26 -2.07
C HIS A 41 2.62 -7.46 -1.30
N LEU A 42 3.80 -8.04 -1.15
CA LEU A 42 4.88 -7.49 -0.34
C LEU A 42 6.15 -7.37 -1.15
N ALA A 43 6.80 -6.22 -1.09
CA ALA A 43 8.12 -6.00 -1.65
C ALA A 43 9.04 -5.45 -0.58
N SER A 44 10.26 -5.97 -0.52
CA SER A 44 11.30 -5.48 0.39
C SER A 44 12.04 -4.32 -0.25
N THR A 45 12.33 -3.30 0.55
CA THR A 45 13.15 -2.15 0.16
C THR A 45 14.39 -2.10 1.05
N PRO A 46 15.44 -1.34 0.68
CA PRO A 46 16.63 -1.23 1.54
C PRO A 46 16.33 -0.73 2.95
N ASN A 47 15.32 0.10 3.11
CA ASN A 47 14.98 0.71 4.40
C ASN A 47 13.75 0.10 5.06
N GLY A 48 13.10 -0.89 4.43
CA GLY A 48 11.88 -1.44 4.99
C GLY A 48 11.10 -2.28 4.00
N ARG A 49 9.80 -1.99 3.87
CA ARG A 49 8.92 -2.76 2.99
C ARG A 49 7.80 -1.91 2.44
N THR A 50 7.24 -2.38 1.32
CA THR A 50 6.04 -1.79 0.70
C THR A 50 5.03 -2.91 0.48
N GLU A 51 3.78 -2.66 0.88
CA GLU A 51 2.71 -3.64 0.76
C GLU A 51 1.56 -3.04 -0.03
N ILE A 52 0.94 -3.85 -0.89
CA ILE A 52 -0.25 -3.47 -1.64
C ILE A 52 -1.34 -4.48 -1.33
N GLN A 53 -2.51 -3.99 -0.93
CA GLN A 53 -3.62 -4.84 -0.55
C GLN A 53 -4.96 -4.16 -0.89
N PRO A 54 -6.02 -4.95 -1.13
CA PRO A 54 -7.36 -4.38 -1.23
C PRO A 54 -7.78 -3.77 0.09
N ASN A 55 -8.54 -2.66 0.06
CA ASN A 55 -9.11 -2.10 1.27
C ASN A 55 -10.21 -3.00 1.85
N PRO A 56 -11.14 -3.56 1.04
CA PRO A 56 -12.09 -4.53 1.58
C PRO A 56 -11.38 -5.77 2.11
N ILE A 57 -11.73 -6.15 3.35
CA ILE A 57 -11.17 -7.34 4.01
C ILE A 57 -12.13 -8.50 3.75
N PRO A 58 -11.65 -9.68 3.32
CA PRO A 58 -12.52 -10.85 3.18
C PRO A 58 -13.15 -11.21 4.53
N GLY A 59 -14.46 -11.37 4.55
CA GLY A 59 -15.21 -11.69 5.75
C GLY A 59 -16.60 -12.18 5.41
N ASP A 60 -17.32 -12.67 6.42
CA ASP A 60 -18.63 -13.27 6.23
C ASP A 60 -19.68 -12.26 5.73
N ASP A 61 -19.58 -11.00 6.13
CA ASP A 61 -20.51 -9.95 5.73
C ASP A 61 -19.97 -9.06 4.61
N GLY A 62 -18.66 -9.10 4.34
CA GLY A 62 -18.06 -8.38 3.22
C GLY A 62 -17.97 -6.88 3.36
N ASP A 63 -18.32 -6.33 4.51
CA ASP A 63 -18.39 -4.88 4.71
C ASP A 63 -17.19 -4.30 5.45
N ASP A 64 -16.28 -5.14 5.93
CA ASP A 64 -15.11 -4.69 6.68
C ASP A 64 -14.05 -4.10 5.78
N LEU A 65 -13.46 -2.98 6.20
CA LEU A 65 -12.37 -2.32 5.50
C LEU A 65 -11.13 -2.32 6.38
N TYR A 66 -9.96 -2.49 5.74
CA TYR A 66 -8.68 -2.37 6.44
C TYR A 66 -8.47 -0.94 6.95
N ALA A 67 -8.85 0.04 6.13
CA ALA A 67 -8.81 1.45 6.50
C ALA A 67 -10.23 2.02 6.44
N PRO A 68 -11.06 1.79 7.46
CA PRO A 68 -12.46 2.24 7.44
C PRO A 68 -12.61 3.75 7.43
N GLU A 69 -11.60 4.49 7.87
CA GLU A 69 -11.56 5.95 7.80
C GLU A 69 -11.38 6.47 6.37
N HIS A 70 -11.04 5.59 5.41
CA HIS A 70 -10.87 5.94 4.00
C HIS A 70 -11.69 5.01 3.11
N PRO A 71 -13.03 5.05 3.23
CA PRO A 71 -13.89 4.09 2.53
C PRO A 71 -13.89 4.25 1.01
N ALA A 72 -13.48 5.41 0.50
CA ALA A 72 -13.40 5.64 -0.94
C ALA A 72 -12.19 4.95 -1.58
N ALA A 73 -11.17 4.63 -0.80
CA ALA A 73 -10.01 3.93 -1.30
C ALA A 73 -10.33 2.44 -1.46
N GLN A 74 -10.15 1.91 -2.65
CA GLN A 74 -10.41 0.50 -2.94
C GLN A 74 -9.16 -0.36 -2.78
N VAL A 75 -7.99 0.22 -3.04
CA VAL A 75 -6.70 -0.46 -2.91
C VAL A 75 -5.79 0.43 -2.07
N LEU A 76 -5.04 -0.17 -1.17
CA LEU A 76 -4.12 0.52 -0.28
C LEU A 76 -2.68 0.13 -0.60
N LEU A 77 -1.79 1.12 -0.50
CA LEU A 77 -0.35 0.91 -0.54
C LEU A 77 0.20 1.39 0.80
N LEU A 78 0.91 0.50 1.49
CA LEU A 78 1.46 0.77 2.81
C LEU A 78 2.97 0.69 2.73
N THR A 79 3.65 1.73 3.20
CA THR A 79 5.12 1.69 3.29
C THR A 79 5.53 1.75 4.75
N THR A 80 6.55 0.95 5.09
CA THR A 80 7.17 0.96 6.41
C THR A 80 8.66 1.10 6.20
N THR A 81 9.25 2.17 6.72
CA THR A 81 10.68 2.44 6.59
C THR A 81 11.28 2.73 7.96
N SER A 82 12.53 2.30 8.17
CA SER A 82 13.24 2.56 9.43
C SER A 82 13.72 4.00 9.54
N THR A 83 13.86 4.68 8.41
CA THR A 83 14.26 6.10 8.34
C THR A 83 13.41 6.80 7.29
N PRO A 84 13.21 8.11 7.39
CA PRO A 84 12.51 8.85 6.35
C PRO A 84 13.13 8.66 4.97
N ASP A 85 12.29 8.44 3.97
CA ASP A 85 12.72 8.19 2.59
C ASP A 85 11.97 9.14 1.65
N PRO A 86 12.43 10.39 1.51
CA PRO A 86 11.75 11.37 0.66
C PRO A 86 11.78 11.00 -0.83
N ALA A 87 12.79 10.26 -1.28
CA ALA A 87 12.83 9.79 -2.67
C ALA A 87 11.70 8.80 -2.96
N LEU A 88 11.43 7.88 -2.03
CA LEU A 88 10.33 6.95 -2.13
C LEU A 88 9.00 7.70 -2.17
N GLN A 89 8.82 8.66 -1.28
CA GLN A 89 7.59 9.45 -1.21
C GLN A 89 7.36 10.24 -2.50
N ALA A 90 8.41 10.83 -3.06
CA ALA A 90 8.31 11.58 -4.31
C ALA A 90 7.90 10.67 -5.48
N ARG A 91 8.47 9.48 -5.54
CA ARG A 91 8.13 8.52 -6.60
C ARG A 91 6.69 8.03 -6.49
N LEU A 92 6.24 7.72 -5.27
CA LEU A 92 4.86 7.32 -5.04
C LEU A 92 3.88 8.45 -5.35
N GLY A 93 4.23 9.67 -4.97
CA GLY A 93 3.40 10.84 -5.26
C GLY A 93 3.31 11.17 -6.75
N SER A 94 4.23 10.66 -7.58
CA SER A 94 4.19 10.85 -9.03
C SER A 94 3.24 9.88 -9.74
N ILE A 95 2.72 8.87 -9.06
CA ILE A 95 1.79 7.91 -9.63
C ILE A 95 0.40 8.54 -9.68
N GLU A 96 -0.12 8.70 -10.89
CA GLU A 96 -1.45 9.27 -11.08
C GLU A 96 -2.51 8.37 -10.46
N GLY A 97 -3.43 8.97 -9.71
CA GLY A 97 -4.51 8.25 -9.04
C GLY A 97 -4.15 7.69 -7.68
N LEU A 98 -2.89 7.77 -7.27
CA LEU A 98 -2.46 7.34 -5.94
C LEU A 98 -2.42 8.57 -5.01
N ILE A 99 -3.15 8.50 -3.91
CA ILE A 99 -3.34 9.62 -2.99
C ILE A 99 -2.73 9.28 -1.63
N HIS A 100 -1.96 10.20 -1.08
CA HIS A 100 -1.44 10.05 0.28
C HIS A 100 -2.58 10.25 1.28
N LEU A 101 -2.83 9.26 2.11
CA LEU A 101 -3.94 9.26 3.07
C LEU A 101 -3.50 9.54 4.49
N HIS A 102 -2.38 8.97 4.91
CA HIS A 102 -1.98 9.02 6.31
C HIS A 102 -0.47 8.82 6.45
N HIS A 103 0.10 9.48 7.45
CA HIS A 103 1.50 9.31 7.84
C HIS A 103 1.56 9.15 9.36
N GLU A 104 2.28 8.14 9.80
CA GLU A 104 2.49 7.89 11.23
C GLU A 104 3.96 7.56 11.46
N ALA A 105 4.55 8.20 12.46
CA ALA A 105 5.92 7.92 12.88
C ALA A 105 5.91 7.34 14.30
N THR A 106 6.63 6.25 14.50
CA THR A 106 6.69 5.57 15.80
C THR A 106 8.12 5.43 16.30
#